data_7a9dede9efe301b462a0a13912064cbf
#
_entry.id   7a9dede9efe301b462a0a13912064cbf
#
_cell.length_a   1.000
_cell.length_b   1.000
_cell.length_c   1.000
_cell.angle_alpha   90.00
_cell.angle_beta   90.00
_cell.angle_gamma   90.00
#
_symmetry.space_group_name_H-M   'P 1'
#
loop_
_entity.id
_entity.type
_entity.pdbx_description
1 polymer ?
#
loop_
_entity_poly.entity_id
_entity_poly.type
_entity_poly.pdbx_seq_one_letter_code
_entity_poly.pdbx_strand_id
1 'polypeptide(L)'
;SLLEEPGKFLMIPAEEVTGAWKVARTETTPERGGPVHINAINLRDLLPGHTAASAVEVMRRTLDELHAQRERTGQPMFAHLNHPNFRSGVNAEDIMQVERQRFFEVYNGHPGVVNDGDALHLSMDAMWDAVLTFRLAELRLGLVWGIGTDDSHNYHKIALGQSNSGRGWVMVRAKHLTAESVVRAMEDGDFYASSGVTLADVRRAPGRLAVEI
;
A
#
# COMPACT_ATOMS: atom_id res chain seq x y z
N SER A 1 -10.81 -17.28 14.38
CA SER A 1 -10.72 -18.06 13.12
C SER A 1 -10.26 -19.49 13.42
N LEU A 2 -10.72 -20.46 12.62
CA LEU A 2 -10.25 -21.88 12.73
C LEU A 2 -8.78 -22.04 12.27
N LEU A 3 -8.24 -21.02 11.60
CA LEU A 3 -6.89 -21.03 11.04
C LEU A 3 -5.88 -20.27 11.91
N GLU A 4 -6.32 -19.56 12.92
CA GLU A 4 -5.42 -18.81 13.82
C GLU A 4 -4.79 -19.72 14.87
N GLU A 5 -3.52 -19.44 15.16
CA GLU A 5 -2.78 -20.08 16.25
C GLU A 5 -2.27 -19.00 17.23
N PRO A 6 -2.80 -18.94 18.48
CA PRO A 6 -2.44 -17.93 19.42
C PRO A 6 -0.91 -17.78 19.62
N GLY A 7 -0.42 -16.56 19.46
CA GLY A 7 0.99 -16.24 19.60
C GLY A 7 1.90 -16.66 18.44
N LYS A 8 1.35 -17.30 17.38
CA LYS A 8 2.12 -17.75 16.23
C LYS A 8 1.56 -17.30 14.89
N PHE A 9 0.24 -17.32 14.74
CA PHE A 9 -0.41 -16.96 13.48
C PHE A 9 -1.70 -16.20 13.73
N LEU A 10 -1.82 -15.03 13.11
CA LEU A 10 -2.97 -14.14 13.20
C LEU A 10 -3.49 -13.84 11.80
N MET A 11 -4.79 -13.89 11.60
CA MET A 11 -5.46 -13.39 10.40
C MET A 11 -6.12 -12.04 10.69
N ILE A 12 -5.69 -11.00 10.00
CA ILE A 12 -6.26 -9.65 10.12
C ILE A 12 -7.27 -9.47 8.98
N PRO A 13 -8.56 -9.18 9.27
CA PRO A 13 -9.54 -8.92 8.23
C PRO A 13 -9.13 -7.74 7.35
N ALA A 14 -9.14 -7.94 6.06
CA ALA A 14 -8.74 -6.93 5.08
C ALA A 14 -9.52 -7.09 3.78
N GLU A 15 -9.50 -6.07 2.95
CA GLU A 15 -10.13 -6.05 1.63
C GLU A 15 -9.24 -5.29 0.65
N GLU A 16 -9.14 -5.80 -0.57
CA GLU A 16 -8.68 -5.02 -1.71
C GLU A 16 -9.87 -4.29 -2.34
N VAL A 17 -10.02 -3.02 -1.97
CA VAL A 17 -11.07 -2.15 -2.50
C VAL A 17 -10.74 -1.79 -3.94
N THR A 18 -11.54 -2.30 -4.87
CA THR A 18 -11.35 -2.06 -6.31
C THR A 18 -12.08 -0.79 -6.74
N GLY A 19 -11.33 0.20 -7.18
CA GLY A 19 -11.82 1.43 -7.77
C GLY A 19 -11.25 1.68 -9.16
N ALA A 20 -11.75 2.71 -9.84
CA ALA A 20 -11.23 3.14 -11.13
C ALA A 20 -11.48 4.63 -11.37
N TRP A 21 -10.58 5.28 -12.09
CA TRP A 21 -10.87 6.60 -12.62
C TRP A 21 -11.10 6.54 -14.13
N LYS A 22 -11.96 7.43 -14.64
CA LYS A 22 -12.28 7.51 -16.06
C LYS A 22 -12.54 8.95 -16.45
N VAL A 23 -11.91 9.38 -17.54
CA VAL A 23 -12.21 10.63 -18.24
C VAL A 23 -12.80 10.27 -19.60
N ALA A 24 -14.05 10.66 -19.82
CA ALA A 24 -14.74 10.37 -21.07
C ALA A 24 -14.03 11.00 -22.26
N ARG A 25 -14.11 10.34 -23.41
CA ARG A 25 -13.66 10.89 -24.69
C ARG A 25 -14.41 12.20 -25.01
N THR A 26 -13.66 13.19 -25.50
CA THR A 26 -14.22 14.40 -26.09
C THR A 26 -13.82 14.46 -27.57
N GLU A 27 -14.20 15.53 -28.28
CA GLU A 27 -13.78 15.73 -29.69
C GLU A 27 -12.24 15.86 -29.81
N THR A 28 -11.58 16.37 -28.79
CA THR A 28 -10.14 16.68 -28.78
C THR A 28 -9.29 15.79 -27.90
N THR A 29 -9.92 14.97 -27.04
CA THR A 29 -9.21 14.16 -26.03
C THR A 29 -9.70 12.72 -26.10
N PRO A 30 -8.79 11.72 -26.22
CA PRO A 30 -9.17 10.31 -26.13
C PRO A 30 -9.68 9.95 -24.72
N GLU A 31 -10.47 8.89 -24.63
CA GLU A 31 -10.82 8.32 -23.33
C GLU A 31 -9.55 7.91 -22.58
N ARG A 32 -9.51 8.22 -21.29
CA ARG A 32 -8.41 7.86 -20.37
C ARG A 32 -8.99 7.27 -19.10
N GLY A 33 -8.24 6.40 -18.46
CA GLY A 33 -8.65 5.80 -17.19
C GLY A 33 -7.64 4.77 -16.71
N GLY A 34 -7.79 4.38 -15.47
CA GLY A 34 -6.94 3.37 -14.86
C GLY A 34 -7.54 2.80 -13.59
N PRO A 35 -7.08 1.63 -13.15
CA PRO A 35 -7.49 1.04 -11.88
C PRO A 35 -6.86 1.82 -10.72
N VAL A 36 -7.57 1.81 -9.59
CA VAL A 36 -7.08 2.27 -8.29
C VAL A 36 -7.46 1.22 -7.27
N HIS A 37 -6.50 0.44 -6.82
CA HIS A 37 -6.72 -0.59 -5.84
C HIS A 37 -6.12 -0.16 -4.50
N ILE A 38 -6.87 -0.34 -3.42
CA ILE A 38 -6.46 0.04 -2.07
C ILE A 38 -6.76 -1.11 -1.13
N ASN A 39 -5.74 -1.66 -0.50
CA ASN A 39 -5.94 -2.60 0.58
C ASN A 39 -6.25 -1.85 1.88
N ALA A 40 -7.41 -2.15 2.43
CA ALA A 40 -7.86 -1.64 3.73
C ALA A 40 -7.72 -2.74 4.78
N ILE A 41 -6.98 -2.47 5.84
CA ILE A 41 -6.51 -3.47 6.82
C ILE A 41 -7.21 -3.29 8.16
N ASN A 42 -7.58 -4.41 8.76
CA ASN A 42 -8.30 -4.52 10.04
C ASN A 42 -9.70 -3.93 9.97
N LEU A 43 -10.38 -4.16 8.85
CA LEU A 43 -11.76 -3.74 8.64
C LEU A 43 -12.75 -4.53 9.50
N ARG A 44 -13.86 -3.87 9.81
CA ARG A 44 -15.05 -4.48 10.40
C ARG A 44 -16.14 -4.74 9.35
N ASP A 45 -16.29 -3.79 8.45
CA ASP A 45 -17.28 -3.82 7.36
C ASP A 45 -16.55 -3.56 6.03
N LEU A 46 -17.00 -4.16 4.94
CA LEU A 46 -16.48 -3.92 3.60
C LEU A 46 -16.67 -2.46 3.18
N LEU A 47 -15.74 -1.94 2.39
CA LEU A 47 -15.80 -0.59 1.84
C LEU A 47 -16.34 -0.60 0.41
N PRO A 48 -17.10 0.43 0.00
CA PRO A 48 -17.55 0.53 -1.38
C PRO A 48 -16.39 0.85 -2.33
N GLY A 49 -16.35 0.20 -3.48
CA GLY A 49 -15.49 0.60 -4.60
C GLY A 49 -16.00 1.89 -5.25
N HIS A 50 -15.09 2.79 -5.64
CA HIS A 50 -15.44 4.08 -6.23
C HIS A 50 -15.00 4.19 -7.70
N THR A 51 -15.82 4.87 -8.49
CA THR A 51 -15.41 5.37 -9.83
C THR A 51 -15.51 6.89 -9.82
N ALA A 52 -14.47 7.58 -10.31
CA ALA A 52 -14.40 9.02 -10.33
C ALA A 52 -13.67 9.56 -11.57
N ALA A 53 -13.56 10.88 -11.70
CA ALA A 53 -12.86 11.52 -12.81
C ALA A 53 -11.33 11.52 -12.66
N SER A 54 -10.80 11.22 -11.49
CA SER A 54 -9.36 11.15 -11.22
C SER A 54 -9.02 10.07 -10.19
N ALA A 55 -7.78 9.56 -10.25
CA ALA A 55 -7.24 8.64 -9.24
C ALA A 55 -7.24 9.28 -7.84
N VAL A 56 -6.91 10.57 -7.75
CA VAL A 56 -6.95 11.35 -6.50
C VAL A 56 -8.31 11.31 -5.83
N GLU A 57 -9.38 11.46 -6.60
CA GLU A 57 -10.76 11.43 -6.07
C GLU A 57 -11.13 10.03 -5.59
N VAL A 58 -10.77 8.98 -6.34
CA VAL A 58 -10.99 7.59 -5.91
C VAL A 58 -10.28 7.31 -4.60
N MET A 59 -8.98 7.65 -4.51
CA MET A 59 -8.19 7.46 -3.29
C MET A 59 -8.80 8.21 -2.10
N ARG A 60 -9.16 9.48 -2.28
CA ARG A 60 -9.76 10.28 -1.20
C ARG A 60 -11.04 9.66 -0.67
N ARG A 61 -11.97 9.29 -1.56
CA ARG A 61 -13.24 8.66 -1.16
C ARG A 61 -13.03 7.37 -0.38
N THR A 62 -12.17 6.47 -0.87
CA THR A 62 -11.87 5.21 -0.18
C THR A 62 -11.25 5.45 1.20
N LEU A 63 -10.32 6.39 1.32
CA LEU A 63 -9.68 6.73 2.59
C LEU A 63 -10.65 7.42 3.56
N ASP A 64 -11.56 8.25 3.07
CA ASP A 64 -12.60 8.88 3.88
C ASP A 64 -13.57 7.84 4.47
N GLU A 65 -13.97 6.83 3.67
CA GLU A 65 -14.80 5.71 4.15
C GLU A 65 -14.06 4.89 5.23
N LEU A 66 -12.77 4.59 5.02
CA LEU A 66 -11.97 3.91 6.03
C LEU A 66 -11.91 4.71 7.34
N HIS A 67 -11.62 6.01 7.25
CA HIS A 67 -11.54 6.88 8.42
C HIS A 67 -12.88 6.99 9.15
N ALA A 68 -13.98 7.12 8.41
CA ALA A 68 -15.32 7.13 9.00
C ALA A 68 -15.63 5.81 9.74
N GLN A 69 -15.23 4.67 9.17
CA GLN A 69 -15.38 3.39 9.84
C GLN A 69 -14.51 3.29 11.10
N ARG A 70 -13.25 3.75 11.03
CA ARG A 70 -12.32 3.79 12.17
C ARG A 70 -12.87 4.65 13.31
N GLU A 71 -13.39 5.84 13.00
CA GLU A 71 -14.00 6.74 14.00
C GLU A 71 -15.23 6.12 14.65
N ARG A 72 -16.11 5.54 13.85
CA ARG A 72 -17.35 4.89 14.31
C ARG A 72 -17.09 3.68 15.20
N THR A 73 -16.04 2.91 14.91
CA THR A 73 -15.78 1.64 15.62
C THR A 73 -14.74 1.75 16.73
N GLY A 74 -13.92 2.80 16.73
CA GLY A 74 -12.74 2.94 17.60
C GLY A 74 -11.62 1.93 17.29
N GLN A 75 -11.76 1.11 16.25
CA GLN A 75 -10.79 0.08 15.86
C GLN A 75 -9.67 0.70 15.02
N PRO A 76 -8.38 0.47 15.33
CA PRO A 76 -7.30 0.95 14.50
C PRO A 76 -7.32 0.24 13.14
N MET A 77 -7.26 1.04 12.08
CA MET A 77 -7.30 0.61 10.68
C MET A 77 -6.34 1.45 9.87
N PHE A 78 -5.69 0.89 8.87
CA PHE A 78 -4.94 1.65 7.89
C PHE A 78 -5.20 1.11 6.49
N ALA A 79 -4.80 1.88 5.49
CA ALA A 79 -4.87 1.44 4.10
C ALA A 79 -3.57 1.76 3.36
N HIS A 80 -3.26 0.95 2.36
CA HIS A 80 -2.19 1.22 1.41
C HIS A 80 -2.69 1.19 -0.03
N LEU A 81 -2.10 2.05 -0.85
CA LEU A 81 -2.31 2.03 -2.28
C LEU A 81 -1.54 0.86 -2.90
N ASN A 82 -2.21 0.03 -3.67
CA ASN A 82 -1.62 -1.12 -4.35
C ASN A 82 -0.98 -0.69 -5.68
N HIS A 83 0.09 -1.36 -6.05
CA HIS A 83 0.74 -1.39 -7.38
C HIS A 83 0.41 -0.20 -8.31
N PRO A 84 0.84 1.06 -8.01
CA PRO A 84 0.52 2.23 -8.83
C PRO A 84 0.82 2.04 -10.32
N ASN A 85 1.90 1.34 -10.64
CA ASN A 85 2.33 1.04 -12.01
C ASN A 85 1.51 -0.06 -12.72
N PHE A 86 0.55 -0.69 -12.04
CA PHE A 86 -0.34 -1.63 -12.71
C PHE A 86 -1.24 -0.88 -13.69
N ARG A 87 -1.06 -1.16 -15.00
CA ARG A 87 -1.77 -0.46 -16.09
C ARG A 87 -1.67 1.07 -15.99
N SER A 88 -0.61 1.57 -15.37
CA SER A 88 -0.39 3.02 -15.17
C SER A 88 -1.60 3.72 -14.54
N GLY A 89 -2.22 3.06 -13.57
CA GLY A 89 -3.46 3.52 -12.95
C GLY A 89 -3.28 4.75 -12.07
N VAL A 90 -2.13 4.88 -11.41
CA VAL A 90 -1.81 5.96 -10.48
C VAL A 90 -0.36 6.40 -10.69
N ASN A 91 -0.08 7.69 -10.61
CA ASN A 91 1.25 8.25 -10.72
C ASN A 91 1.69 8.98 -9.44
N ALA A 92 2.92 9.49 -9.41
CA ALA A 92 3.46 10.20 -8.26
C ALA A 92 2.66 11.46 -7.90
N GLU A 93 2.23 12.23 -8.91
CA GLU A 93 1.45 13.45 -8.74
C GLU A 93 0.07 13.16 -8.11
N ASP A 94 -0.52 12.01 -8.41
CA ASP A 94 -1.77 11.58 -7.77
C ASP A 94 -1.55 11.27 -6.28
N ILE A 95 -0.50 10.48 -5.96
CA ILE A 95 -0.22 10.05 -4.58
C ILE A 95 0.11 11.25 -3.69
N MET A 96 0.95 12.19 -4.17
CA MET A 96 1.41 13.30 -3.35
C MET A 96 0.29 14.24 -2.91
N GLN A 97 -0.80 14.33 -3.67
CA GLN A 97 -1.94 15.22 -3.39
C GLN A 97 -2.93 14.67 -2.37
N VAL A 98 -2.86 13.38 -2.03
CA VAL A 98 -3.81 12.76 -1.10
C VAL A 98 -3.23 12.76 0.31
N GLU A 99 -3.65 13.72 1.13
CA GLU A 99 -3.11 13.95 2.47
C GLU A 99 -3.14 12.68 3.34
N ARG A 100 -4.27 11.96 3.33
CA ARG A 100 -4.48 10.74 4.14
C ARG A 100 -3.77 9.51 3.59
N GLN A 101 -3.16 9.57 2.38
CA GLN A 101 -2.38 8.46 1.84
C GLN A 101 -1.06 8.35 2.60
N ARG A 102 -0.92 7.32 3.42
CA ARG A 102 0.25 7.12 4.28
C ARG A 102 1.09 5.92 3.92
N PHE A 103 0.57 5.02 3.10
CA PHE A 103 1.26 3.79 2.70
C PHE A 103 0.99 3.49 1.23
N PHE A 104 1.99 3.03 0.50
CA PHE A 104 1.81 2.49 -0.84
C PHE A 104 2.80 1.36 -1.10
N GLU A 105 2.52 0.51 -2.06
CA GLU A 105 3.43 -0.55 -2.45
C GLU A 105 4.60 0.02 -3.25
N VAL A 106 5.78 -0.01 -2.65
CA VAL A 106 7.05 0.28 -3.33
C VAL A 106 7.59 -0.97 -4.03
N TYR A 107 7.07 -2.12 -3.69
CA TYR A 107 7.31 -3.40 -4.34
C TYR A 107 6.06 -4.27 -4.31
N ASN A 108 5.69 -4.84 -5.46
CA ASN A 108 4.62 -5.82 -5.59
C ASN A 108 5.15 -7.05 -6.34
N GLY A 109 4.96 -8.23 -5.77
CA GLY A 109 5.49 -9.50 -6.31
C GLY A 109 4.69 -10.08 -7.48
N HIS A 110 3.59 -9.45 -7.88
CA HIS A 110 2.79 -9.91 -9.02
C HIS A 110 3.51 -9.64 -10.35
N PRO A 111 3.63 -10.63 -11.25
CA PRO A 111 4.40 -10.49 -12.50
C PRO A 111 3.83 -9.48 -13.51
N GLY A 112 2.59 -9.03 -13.32
CA GLY A 112 1.95 -7.99 -14.13
C GLY A 112 2.22 -6.57 -13.65
N VAL A 113 2.96 -6.39 -12.54
CA VAL A 113 3.33 -5.07 -12.01
C VAL A 113 4.71 -4.69 -12.47
N VAL A 114 4.86 -3.48 -13.03
CA VAL A 114 6.13 -2.97 -13.55
C VAL A 114 6.86 -2.18 -12.45
N ASN A 115 7.46 -2.90 -11.48
CA ASN A 115 8.17 -2.27 -10.35
C ASN A 115 9.30 -1.35 -10.81
N ASP A 116 10.05 -1.75 -11.83
CA ASP A 116 11.23 -1.02 -12.34
C ASP A 116 10.86 0.16 -13.25
N GLY A 117 9.56 0.37 -13.51
CA GLY A 117 9.11 1.39 -14.45
C GLY A 117 9.40 1.04 -15.92
N ASP A 118 9.20 1.99 -16.80
CA ASP A 118 9.49 1.88 -18.22
C ASP A 118 9.89 3.25 -18.82
N ALA A 119 9.94 3.36 -20.14
CA ALA A 119 10.34 4.61 -20.82
C ALA A 119 9.42 5.81 -20.54
N LEU A 120 8.20 5.57 -20.03
CA LEU A 120 7.17 6.60 -19.79
C LEU A 120 6.77 6.71 -18.31
N HIS A 121 7.13 5.73 -17.49
CA HIS A 121 6.68 5.63 -16.11
C HIS A 121 7.87 5.44 -15.16
N LEU A 122 7.86 6.16 -14.06
CA LEU A 122 8.85 6.01 -13.00
C LEU A 122 8.83 4.59 -12.43
N SER A 123 9.99 4.10 -11.99
CA SER A 123 10.03 2.95 -11.10
C SER A 123 9.31 3.26 -9.78
N MET A 124 8.91 2.23 -9.04
CA MET A 124 8.24 2.40 -7.75
C MET A 124 9.13 3.16 -6.75
N ASP A 125 10.45 2.90 -6.74
CA ASP A 125 11.41 3.61 -5.91
C ASP A 125 11.50 5.10 -6.29
N ALA A 126 11.65 5.41 -7.59
CA ALA A 126 11.70 6.78 -8.07
C ALA A 126 10.38 7.52 -7.83
N MET A 127 9.24 6.83 -7.93
CA MET A 127 7.94 7.37 -7.57
C MET A 127 7.88 7.71 -6.08
N TRP A 128 8.41 6.85 -5.20
CA TRP A 128 8.48 7.10 -3.77
C TRP A 128 9.35 8.31 -3.43
N ASP A 129 10.54 8.40 -4.02
CA ASP A 129 11.43 9.55 -3.86
C ASP A 129 10.76 10.86 -4.28
N ALA A 130 10.07 10.87 -5.42
CA ALA A 130 9.32 12.04 -5.89
C ALA A 130 8.19 12.42 -4.90
N VAL A 131 7.39 11.45 -4.48
CA VAL A 131 6.29 11.67 -3.52
C VAL A 131 6.81 12.23 -2.20
N LEU A 132 7.88 11.65 -1.63
CA LEU A 132 8.47 12.12 -0.37
C LEU A 132 9.05 13.52 -0.52
N THR A 133 9.76 13.79 -1.61
CA THR A 133 10.36 15.10 -1.87
C THR A 133 9.30 16.21 -1.88
N PHE A 134 8.26 16.05 -2.69
CA PHE A 134 7.21 17.07 -2.78
C PHE A 134 6.37 17.17 -1.52
N ARG A 135 5.98 16.05 -0.91
CA ARG A 135 5.17 16.09 0.31
C ARG A 135 5.89 16.78 1.46
N LEU A 136 7.18 16.52 1.65
CA LEU A 136 7.93 17.06 2.78
C LEU A 136 8.43 18.49 2.52
N ALA A 137 8.96 18.76 1.33
CA ALA A 137 9.55 20.06 1.02
C ALA A 137 8.52 21.13 0.65
N GLU A 138 7.56 20.79 -0.21
CA GLU A 138 6.64 21.77 -0.79
C GLU A 138 5.26 21.76 -0.13
N LEU A 139 4.66 20.59 0.04
CA LEU A 139 3.29 20.47 0.55
C LEU A 139 3.21 20.43 2.07
N ARG A 140 4.33 20.22 2.75
CA ARG A 140 4.43 20.07 4.22
C ARG A 140 3.49 19.01 4.80
N LEU A 141 3.24 17.98 4.02
CA LEU A 141 2.48 16.80 4.41
C LEU A 141 3.39 15.78 5.09
N GLY A 142 2.79 14.80 5.79
CA GLY A 142 3.55 13.73 6.44
C GLY A 142 4.15 12.71 5.46
N LEU A 143 4.96 11.80 6.02
CA LEU A 143 5.58 10.68 5.29
C LEU A 143 4.53 9.78 4.63
N VAL A 144 4.92 9.22 3.50
CA VAL A 144 4.30 8.03 2.90
C VAL A 144 5.27 6.88 3.02
N TRP A 145 4.85 5.82 3.67
CA TRP A 145 5.66 4.63 3.90
C TRP A 145 5.58 3.68 2.69
N GLY A 146 6.73 3.15 2.29
CA GLY A 146 6.81 2.11 1.29
C GLY A 146 6.63 0.73 1.92
N ILE A 147 5.76 -0.09 1.36
CA ILE A 147 5.56 -1.49 1.77
C ILE A 147 5.86 -2.45 0.63
N GLY A 148 6.16 -3.70 0.96
CA GLY A 148 6.31 -4.79 0.01
C GLY A 148 5.17 -5.78 0.17
N THR A 149 4.63 -6.26 -0.95
CA THR A 149 3.56 -7.27 -0.99
C THR A 149 3.85 -8.31 -2.05
N ASP A 150 3.17 -9.43 -1.99
CA ASP A 150 3.26 -10.48 -3.01
C ASP A 150 2.08 -10.51 -3.98
N ASP A 151 0.95 -9.89 -3.62
CA ASP A 151 -0.27 -9.86 -4.44
C ASP A 151 -0.60 -11.26 -4.99
N SER A 152 -0.70 -12.21 -4.06
CA SER A 152 -0.68 -13.64 -4.36
C SER A 152 -2.00 -14.13 -4.94
N HIS A 153 -1.94 -14.75 -6.11
CA HIS A 153 -3.07 -15.33 -6.82
C HIS A 153 -2.90 -16.84 -7.12
N ASN A 154 -1.68 -17.37 -6.95
CA ASN A 154 -1.33 -18.74 -7.33
C ASN A 154 -0.81 -19.52 -6.12
N TYR A 155 -1.68 -20.31 -5.51
CA TYR A 155 -1.41 -21.04 -4.27
C TYR A 155 -1.01 -22.51 -4.48
N HIS A 156 -1.36 -23.10 -5.64
CA HIS A 156 -1.16 -24.52 -5.91
C HIS A 156 0.05 -24.84 -6.77
N LYS A 157 0.54 -23.87 -7.54
CA LYS A 157 1.69 -24.02 -8.41
C LYS A 157 2.71 -22.92 -8.13
N ILE A 158 3.80 -23.30 -7.50
CA ILE A 158 4.92 -22.39 -7.24
C ILE A 158 5.88 -22.46 -8.43
N ALA A 159 6.02 -21.34 -9.16
CA ALA A 159 6.88 -21.26 -10.34
C ALA A 159 7.26 -19.80 -10.64
N LEU A 160 8.32 -19.62 -11.44
CA LEU A 160 8.67 -18.32 -12.01
C LEU A 160 7.50 -17.80 -12.88
N GLY A 161 7.25 -16.50 -12.84
CA GLY A 161 6.18 -15.85 -13.58
C GLY A 161 4.76 -16.09 -13.02
N GLN A 162 4.64 -16.73 -11.85
CA GLN A 162 3.38 -16.85 -11.12
C GLN A 162 3.36 -15.87 -9.95
N SER A 163 2.20 -15.34 -9.59
CA SER A 163 2.05 -14.54 -8.37
C SER A 163 1.87 -15.46 -7.16
N ASN A 164 2.98 -15.91 -6.63
CA ASN A 164 3.03 -16.80 -5.47
C ASN A 164 3.22 -16.01 -4.18
N SER A 165 2.76 -16.59 -3.06
CA SER A 165 3.00 -16.06 -1.72
C SER A 165 4.50 -16.03 -1.36
N GLY A 166 4.91 -15.06 -0.52
CA GLY A 166 6.26 -14.93 -0.01
C GLY A 166 7.23 -14.24 -0.99
N ARG A 167 6.73 -13.47 -1.95
CA ARG A 167 7.56 -12.67 -2.86
C ARG A 167 7.84 -11.26 -2.34
N GLY A 168 6.97 -10.74 -1.48
CA GLY A 168 7.12 -9.45 -0.82
C GLY A 168 6.35 -9.46 0.49
N TRP A 169 6.91 -8.82 1.51
CA TRP A 169 6.30 -8.75 2.83
C TRP A 169 6.79 -7.53 3.62
N VAL A 170 6.17 -7.29 4.75
CA VAL A 170 6.67 -6.37 5.77
C VAL A 170 7.03 -7.15 7.03
N MET A 171 8.13 -6.75 7.69
CA MET A 171 8.51 -7.22 9.02
C MET A 171 8.14 -6.15 10.02
N VAL A 172 7.19 -6.45 10.89
CA VAL A 172 6.61 -5.47 11.83
C VAL A 172 7.10 -5.73 13.25
N ARG A 173 7.61 -4.70 13.90
CA ARG A 173 8.00 -4.74 15.31
C ARG A 173 6.81 -4.40 16.21
N ALA A 174 5.93 -5.35 16.42
CA ALA A 174 4.77 -5.20 17.30
C ALA A 174 5.02 -5.81 18.67
N LYS A 175 4.43 -5.22 19.74
CA LYS A 175 4.58 -5.74 21.12
C LYS A 175 3.85 -7.08 21.31
N HIS A 176 2.73 -7.24 20.61
CA HIS A 176 1.87 -8.42 20.71
C HIS A 176 1.41 -8.83 19.31
N LEU A 177 1.18 -10.12 19.11
CA LEU A 177 0.56 -10.64 17.89
C LEU A 177 -0.96 -10.46 17.96
N THR A 178 -1.38 -9.19 17.86
CA THR A 178 -2.79 -8.78 17.77
C THR A 178 -2.96 -7.78 16.64
N ALA A 179 -4.12 -7.75 16.01
CA ALA A 179 -4.40 -6.80 14.93
C ALA A 179 -4.14 -5.34 15.34
N GLU A 180 -4.60 -4.96 16.53
CA GLU A 180 -4.35 -3.62 17.08
C GLU A 180 -2.85 -3.30 17.21
N SER A 181 -2.06 -4.21 17.78
CA SER A 181 -0.62 -3.98 18.00
C SER A 181 0.14 -3.88 16.68
N VAL A 182 -0.22 -4.72 15.69
CA VAL A 182 0.38 -4.71 14.35
C VAL A 182 0.02 -3.41 13.60
N VAL A 183 -1.26 -3.02 13.60
CA VAL A 183 -1.70 -1.79 12.92
C VAL A 183 -1.02 -0.55 13.52
N ARG A 184 -0.93 -0.45 14.84
CA ARG A 184 -0.24 0.68 15.50
C ARG A 184 1.24 0.72 15.17
N ALA A 185 1.93 -0.42 15.19
CA ALA A 185 3.34 -0.48 14.80
C ALA A 185 3.57 -0.06 13.34
N MET A 186 2.65 -0.43 12.43
CA MET A 186 2.68 0.06 11.05
C MET A 186 2.52 1.59 10.99
N GLU A 187 1.54 2.15 11.70
CA GLU A 187 1.30 3.60 11.74
C GLU A 187 2.48 4.38 12.32
N ASP A 188 3.20 3.81 13.27
CA ASP A 188 4.40 4.37 13.90
C ASP A 188 5.67 4.22 13.03
N GLY A 189 5.58 3.44 11.93
CA GLY A 189 6.71 3.14 11.06
C GLY A 189 7.70 2.15 11.67
N ASP A 190 7.27 1.31 12.61
CA ASP A 190 8.07 0.27 13.24
C ASP A 190 8.03 -1.03 12.41
N PHE A 191 8.40 -0.90 11.15
CA PHE A 191 8.49 -2.01 10.20
C PHE A 191 9.55 -1.73 9.14
N TYR A 192 9.89 -2.77 8.38
CA TYR A 192 10.59 -2.65 7.10
C TYR A 192 9.94 -3.55 6.05
N ALA A 193 10.04 -3.13 4.78
CA ALA A 193 9.61 -3.92 3.63
C ALA A 193 10.76 -4.78 3.10
N SER A 194 10.45 -5.97 2.59
CA SER A 194 11.43 -6.87 2.01
C SER A 194 10.84 -7.72 0.89
N SER A 195 11.69 -8.07 -0.05
CA SER A 195 11.43 -9.05 -1.12
C SER A 195 12.39 -10.25 -1.08
N GLY A 196 13.11 -10.48 0.04
CA GLY A 196 14.03 -11.60 0.16
C GLY A 196 14.98 -11.56 1.37
N VAL A 197 15.12 -10.41 2.03
CA VAL A 197 16.04 -10.26 3.17
C VAL A 197 15.29 -10.21 4.49
N THR A 198 15.78 -10.96 5.47
CA THR A 198 15.35 -10.84 6.87
C THR A 198 16.48 -10.23 7.67
N LEU A 199 16.21 -9.10 8.33
CA LEU A 199 17.16 -8.42 9.19
C LEU A 199 17.07 -8.95 10.63
N ALA A 200 18.21 -9.12 11.29
CA ALA A 200 18.25 -9.53 12.68
C ALA A 200 17.77 -8.40 13.61
N ASP A 201 18.15 -7.15 13.32
CA ASP A 201 17.65 -5.98 14.04
C ASP A 201 17.77 -4.69 13.22
N VAL A 202 16.89 -3.73 13.54
CA VAL A 202 16.93 -2.36 13.00
C VAL A 202 16.77 -1.39 14.18
N ARG A 203 17.78 -0.57 14.43
CA ARG A 203 17.80 0.43 15.51
C ARG A 203 17.93 1.83 14.97
N ARG A 204 17.04 2.71 15.40
CA ARG A 204 17.07 4.14 15.05
C ARG A 204 17.44 4.98 16.27
N ALA A 205 18.32 5.94 16.07
CA ALA A 205 18.66 6.98 17.01
C ALA A 205 18.85 8.30 16.25
N PRO A 206 18.85 9.48 16.90
CA PRO A 206 19.10 10.74 16.22
C PRO A 206 20.40 10.69 15.40
N GLY A 207 20.29 10.94 14.09
CA GLY A 207 21.43 10.89 13.16
C GLY A 207 22.06 9.51 12.91
N ARG A 208 21.44 8.42 13.38
CA ARG A 208 21.99 7.06 13.22
C ARG A 208 20.90 6.04 12.92
N LEU A 209 21.13 5.25 11.88
CA LEU A 209 20.42 4.01 11.59
C LEU A 209 21.42 2.86 11.67
N ALA A 210 21.16 1.85 12.48
CA ALA A 210 21.93 0.62 12.55
C ALA A 210 21.08 -0.55 12.08
N VAL A 211 21.60 -1.32 11.14
CA VAL A 211 20.97 -2.52 10.56
C VAL A 211 21.87 -3.70 10.83
N GLU A 212 21.31 -4.77 11.37
CA GLU A 212 21.99 -6.04 11.65
C GLU A 212 21.38 -7.11 10.74
N ILE A 213 22.22 -7.81 9.96
CA ILE A 213 21.81 -8.80 8.96
C ILE A 213 22.10 -10.20 9.49
#